data_177c3b706e26eeec8e788a68e69d317d
#
_entry.id   177c3b706e26eeec8e788a68e69d317d
#
_cell.length_a   1.000
_cell.length_b   1.000
_cell.length_c   1.000
_cell.angle_alpha   90.00
_cell.angle_beta   90.00
_cell.angle_gamma   90.00
#
_symmetry.space_group_name_H-M   'P 1'
#
loop_
_entity.id
_entity.type
_entity.pdbx_description
1 polymer ?
#
loop_
_entity_poly.entity_id
_entity_poly.type
_entity_poly.pdbx_seq_one_letter_code
_entity_poly.pdbx_strand_id
1 'polypeptide(L)'
;MRWLRQWGPAVAWAAVIFALSTQSFSAHATSRFILPLLQWIFPHAPHELLAWLHFLIRKSAHFTKYFIFSLLVLRGIKGERKGWELRWALATIALVACYAVLDEVHQAFVPQRSASPYDSMLDTGGAMVAQLAAWASHRWHTHRTAQAEPRPQPSGS
;
A
#
# COMPACT_ATOMS: atom_id res chain seq x y z
N MET A 1 0.55 26.35 5.72
CA MET A 1 1.42 25.35 5.07
C MET A 1 1.49 23.96 5.74
N ARG A 2 0.95 23.75 6.97
CA ARG A 2 0.98 22.43 7.66
C ARG A 2 0.21 21.34 6.89
N TRP A 3 -0.96 21.68 6.36
CA TRP A 3 -1.80 20.75 5.60
C TRP A 3 -1.06 20.14 4.39
N LEU A 4 -0.33 20.94 3.63
CA LEU A 4 0.49 20.46 2.50
C LEU A 4 1.58 19.47 2.93
N ARG A 5 2.21 19.70 4.08
CA ARG A 5 3.22 18.76 4.61
C ARG A 5 2.60 17.44 5.07
N GLN A 6 1.37 17.46 5.55
CA GLN A 6 0.67 16.27 6.04
C GLN A 6 0.07 15.46 4.90
N TRP A 7 -0.68 16.11 4.00
CA TRP A 7 -1.43 15.45 2.94
C TRP A 7 -0.74 15.45 1.57
N GLY A 8 0.21 16.34 1.34
CA GLY A 8 0.93 16.45 0.06
C GLY A 8 1.48 15.10 -0.44
N PRO A 9 2.18 14.31 0.41
CA PRO A 9 2.66 12.99 -0.02
C PRO A 9 1.54 12.01 -0.38
N ALA A 10 0.41 12.02 0.33
CA ALA A 10 -0.74 11.17 0.00
C ALA A 10 -1.38 11.58 -1.33
N VAL A 11 -1.56 12.88 -1.56
CA VAL A 11 -2.11 13.41 -2.82
C VAL A 11 -1.17 13.12 -3.99
N ALA A 12 0.13 13.34 -3.81
CA ALA A 12 1.13 13.01 -4.85
C ALA A 12 1.11 11.51 -5.18
N TRP A 13 1.01 10.65 -4.17
CA TRP A 13 0.95 9.21 -4.39
C TRP A 13 -0.36 8.77 -5.04
N ALA A 14 -1.50 9.38 -4.69
CA ALA A 14 -2.77 9.17 -5.39
C ALA A 14 -2.65 9.52 -6.88
N ALA A 15 -1.98 10.62 -7.23
CA ALA A 15 -1.72 10.98 -8.62
C ALA A 15 -0.82 9.94 -9.32
N VAL A 16 0.19 9.38 -8.62
CA VAL A 16 1.00 8.26 -9.14
C VAL A 16 0.14 7.02 -9.39
N ILE A 17 -0.73 6.63 -8.44
CA ILE A 17 -1.65 5.51 -8.63
C ILE A 17 -2.52 5.74 -9.86
N PHE A 18 -3.10 6.94 -9.99
CA PHE A 18 -3.92 7.30 -11.15
C PHE A 18 -3.13 7.19 -12.47
N ALA A 19 -1.90 7.70 -12.52
CA ALA A 19 -1.03 7.58 -13.69
C ALA A 19 -0.72 6.12 -14.04
N LEU A 20 -0.44 5.28 -13.03
CA LEU A 20 -0.19 3.84 -13.19
C LEU A 20 -1.47 3.07 -13.62
N SER A 21 -2.64 3.64 -13.44
CA SER A 21 -3.93 3.07 -13.86
C SER A 21 -4.30 3.38 -15.30
N THR A 22 -3.48 4.17 -16.00
CA THR A 22 -3.65 4.45 -17.44
C THR A 22 -3.27 3.25 -18.33
N GLN A 23 -3.58 3.35 -19.60
CA GLN A 23 -3.29 2.32 -20.62
C GLN A 23 -1.81 1.94 -20.71
N SER A 24 -0.88 2.89 -20.50
CA SER A 24 0.56 2.68 -20.59
C SER A 24 1.10 1.63 -19.62
N PHE A 25 0.37 1.37 -18.52
CA PHE A 25 0.72 0.37 -17.51
C PHE A 25 -0.25 -0.82 -17.48
N SER A 26 -0.97 -1.05 -18.59
CA SER A 26 -1.84 -2.23 -18.74
C SER A 26 -1.04 -3.54 -18.68
N ALA A 27 -1.75 -4.67 -18.50
CA ALA A 27 -1.11 -6.00 -18.54
C ALA A 27 -0.36 -6.23 -19.85
N HIS A 28 -0.96 -5.81 -20.95
CA HIS A 28 -0.37 -5.94 -22.27
C HIS A 28 0.88 -5.07 -22.46
N ALA A 29 0.86 -3.82 -21.97
CA ALA A 29 2.02 -2.93 -22.07
C ALA A 29 3.18 -3.42 -21.19
N THR A 30 2.91 -3.87 -19.96
CA THR A 30 3.94 -4.34 -19.03
C THR A 30 4.51 -5.70 -19.40
N SER A 31 3.72 -6.58 -20.03
CA SER A 31 4.21 -7.89 -20.49
C SER A 31 5.34 -7.78 -21.50
N ARG A 32 5.37 -6.72 -22.33
CA ARG A 32 6.43 -6.48 -23.31
C ARG A 32 7.82 -6.33 -22.72
N PHE A 33 7.90 -5.91 -21.46
CA PHE A 33 9.16 -5.71 -20.75
C PHE A 33 9.42 -6.81 -19.72
N ILE A 34 8.38 -7.21 -18.97
CA ILE A 34 8.53 -8.16 -17.87
C ILE A 34 8.75 -9.59 -18.38
N LEU A 35 8.02 -10.03 -19.42
CA LEU A 35 8.16 -11.40 -19.93
C LEU A 35 9.55 -11.67 -20.53
N PRO A 36 10.15 -10.79 -21.38
CA PRO A 36 11.52 -10.99 -21.84
C PRO A 36 12.55 -11.01 -20.71
N LEU A 37 12.38 -10.16 -19.71
CA LEU A 37 13.24 -10.15 -18.52
C LEU A 37 13.15 -11.48 -17.75
N LEU A 38 11.92 -11.97 -17.51
CA LEU A 38 11.71 -13.26 -16.86
C LEU A 38 12.30 -14.40 -17.68
N GLN A 39 12.16 -14.37 -19.00
CA GLN A 39 12.71 -15.38 -19.90
C GLN A 39 14.25 -15.35 -19.92
N TRP A 40 14.85 -14.17 -19.78
CA TRP A 40 16.30 -14.04 -19.64
C TRP A 40 16.81 -14.61 -18.31
N ILE A 41 16.07 -14.42 -17.20
CA ILE A 41 16.43 -14.95 -15.87
C ILE A 41 16.16 -16.46 -15.80
N PHE A 42 15.09 -16.92 -16.43
CA PHE A 42 14.64 -18.33 -16.43
C PHE A 42 14.52 -18.88 -17.85
N PRO A 43 15.63 -19.10 -18.58
CA PRO A 43 15.62 -19.45 -20.02
C PRO A 43 14.95 -20.77 -20.34
N HIS A 44 14.85 -21.69 -19.38
CA HIS A 44 14.24 -23.02 -19.56
C HIS A 44 12.84 -23.11 -18.91
N ALA A 45 12.29 -22.03 -18.41
CA ALA A 45 10.97 -22.04 -17.78
C ALA A 45 9.85 -22.19 -18.83
N PRO A 46 8.83 -23.02 -18.57
CA PRO A 46 7.67 -23.09 -19.43
C PRO A 46 6.91 -21.75 -19.46
N HIS A 47 6.26 -21.48 -20.59
CA HIS A 47 5.51 -20.23 -20.81
C HIS A 47 4.47 -19.97 -19.74
N GLU A 48 3.82 -21.01 -19.23
CA GLU A 48 2.82 -20.95 -18.16
C GLU A 48 3.40 -20.41 -16.85
N LEU A 49 4.61 -20.85 -16.48
CA LEU A 49 5.30 -20.35 -15.29
C LEU A 49 5.65 -18.87 -15.43
N LEU A 50 6.14 -18.45 -16.62
CA LEU A 50 6.46 -17.05 -16.86
C LEU A 50 5.22 -16.16 -16.81
N ALA A 51 4.09 -16.62 -17.37
CA ALA A 51 2.81 -15.92 -17.30
C ALA A 51 2.31 -15.80 -15.84
N TRP A 52 2.47 -16.86 -15.06
CA TRP A 52 2.10 -16.86 -13.64
C TRP A 52 2.98 -15.91 -12.81
N LEU A 53 4.30 -15.92 -13.02
CA LEU A 53 5.23 -14.98 -12.39
C LEU A 53 4.90 -13.54 -12.75
N HIS A 54 4.61 -13.25 -14.02
CA HIS A 54 4.16 -11.92 -14.44
C HIS A 54 2.86 -11.50 -13.73
N PHE A 55 1.90 -12.40 -13.60
CA PHE A 55 0.67 -12.17 -12.84
C PHE A 55 0.98 -11.82 -11.38
N LEU A 56 1.84 -12.60 -10.71
CA LEU A 56 2.23 -12.34 -9.31
C LEU A 56 2.92 -10.99 -9.13
N ILE A 57 3.85 -10.63 -10.03
CA ILE A 57 4.54 -9.33 -10.01
C ILE A 57 3.51 -8.20 -10.07
N ARG A 58 2.53 -8.30 -10.97
CA ARG A 58 1.47 -7.30 -11.07
C ARG A 58 0.61 -7.21 -9.80
N LYS A 59 0.18 -8.35 -9.26
CA LYS A 59 -0.61 -8.37 -8.03
C LYS A 59 0.16 -7.83 -6.83
N SER A 60 1.46 -8.16 -6.73
CA SER A 60 2.33 -7.59 -5.70
C SER A 60 2.50 -6.07 -5.85
N ALA A 61 2.60 -5.56 -7.09
CA ALA A 61 2.66 -4.13 -7.35
C ALA A 61 1.37 -3.42 -6.93
N HIS A 62 0.19 -4.01 -7.21
CA HIS A 62 -1.11 -3.51 -6.74
C HIS A 62 -1.15 -3.44 -5.21
N PHE A 63 -0.86 -4.54 -4.54
CA PHE A 63 -0.81 -4.61 -3.09
C PHE A 63 0.14 -3.54 -2.49
N THR A 64 1.36 -3.45 -3.02
CA THR A 64 2.40 -2.54 -2.50
C THR A 64 2.02 -1.07 -2.68
N LYS A 65 1.47 -0.68 -3.82
CA LYS A 65 1.07 0.71 -4.07
C LYS A 65 0.00 1.17 -3.06
N TYR A 66 -0.96 0.31 -2.71
CA TYR A 66 -2.00 0.63 -1.75
C TYR A 66 -1.56 0.48 -0.30
N PHE A 67 -0.61 -0.40 -0.02
CA PHE A 67 0.08 -0.45 1.27
C PHE A 67 0.75 0.89 1.58
N ILE A 68 1.56 1.41 0.63
CA ILE A 68 2.22 2.72 0.76
C ILE A 68 1.18 3.84 0.88
N PHE A 69 0.16 3.83 0.03
CA PHE A 69 -0.91 4.83 0.06
C PHE A 69 -1.60 4.90 1.42
N SER A 70 -1.90 3.76 2.01
CA SER A 70 -2.50 3.66 3.34
C SER A 70 -1.64 4.29 4.43
N LEU A 71 -0.32 4.07 4.42
CA LEU A 71 0.59 4.71 5.37
C LEU A 71 0.61 6.24 5.20
N LEU A 72 0.59 6.73 3.97
CA LEU A 72 0.58 8.16 3.68
C LEU A 72 -0.74 8.83 4.08
N VAL A 73 -1.88 8.15 3.86
CA VAL A 73 -3.20 8.62 4.29
C VAL A 73 -3.29 8.62 5.81
N LEU A 74 -2.81 7.56 6.50
CA LEU A 74 -2.74 7.53 7.96
C LEU A 74 -1.92 8.71 8.50
N ARG A 75 -0.78 9.02 7.88
CA ARG A 75 0.02 10.20 8.23
C ARG A 75 -0.80 11.48 8.10
N GLY A 76 -1.57 11.62 7.02
CA GLY A 76 -2.45 12.78 6.81
C GLY A 76 -3.52 12.90 7.89
N ILE A 77 -4.25 11.83 8.18
CA ILE A 77 -5.32 11.78 9.19
C ILE A 77 -4.76 12.04 10.60
N LYS A 78 -3.65 11.38 10.94
CA LYS A 78 -3.01 11.52 12.24
C LYS A 78 -2.44 12.93 12.46
N GLY A 79 -1.85 13.53 11.43
CA GLY A 79 -1.16 14.83 11.53
C GLY A 79 0.03 14.75 12.50
N GLU A 80 0.10 15.69 13.45
CA GLU A 80 1.17 15.77 14.45
C GLU A 80 0.88 14.95 15.73
N ARG A 81 -0.28 14.27 15.78
CA ARG A 81 -0.66 13.47 16.96
C ARG A 81 0.25 12.27 17.11
N LYS A 82 0.62 11.97 18.35
CA LYS A 82 1.43 10.79 18.69
C LYS A 82 0.53 9.58 18.91
N GLY A 83 1.10 8.39 18.76
CA GLY A 83 0.38 7.14 19.02
C GLY A 83 -0.29 6.57 17.77
N TRP A 84 -1.13 5.58 17.99
CA TRP A 84 -1.97 4.91 17.01
C TRP A 84 -3.38 4.73 17.62
N GLU A 85 -4.41 5.02 16.85
CA GLU A 85 -5.80 4.87 17.28
C GLU A 85 -6.59 4.12 16.22
N LEU A 86 -7.46 3.21 16.66
CA LEU A 86 -8.31 2.39 15.79
C LEU A 86 -9.18 3.25 14.86
N ARG A 87 -9.71 4.38 15.36
CA ARG A 87 -10.54 5.29 14.54
C ARG A 87 -9.76 5.87 13.35
N TRP A 88 -8.46 6.17 13.50
CA TRP A 88 -7.63 6.64 12.39
C TRP A 88 -7.36 5.53 11.38
N ALA A 89 -7.12 4.31 11.87
CA ALA A 89 -6.94 3.15 11.00
C ALA A 89 -8.20 2.85 10.19
N LEU A 90 -9.38 2.83 10.83
CA LEU A 90 -10.65 2.59 10.15
C LEU A 90 -10.97 3.68 9.11
N ALA A 91 -10.78 4.97 9.47
CA ALA A 91 -10.96 6.08 8.53
C ALA A 91 -9.97 5.98 7.34
N THR A 92 -8.73 5.58 7.60
CA THR A 92 -7.72 5.34 6.56
C THR A 92 -8.16 4.22 5.62
N ILE A 93 -8.55 3.06 6.16
CA ILE A 93 -8.98 1.91 5.35
C ILE A 93 -10.19 2.29 4.50
N ALA A 94 -11.19 2.96 5.09
CA ALA A 94 -12.39 3.39 4.36
C ALA A 94 -12.05 4.33 3.19
N LEU A 95 -11.18 5.32 3.41
CA LEU A 95 -10.77 6.27 2.39
C LEU A 95 -9.99 5.59 1.27
N VAL A 96 -9.05 4.72 1.63
CA VAL A 96 -8.21 3.98 0.67
C VAL A 96 -9.04 2.96 -0.11
N ALA A 97 -9.97 2.26 0.53
CA ALA A 97 -10.88 1.33 -0.14
C ALA A 97 -11.80 2.07 -1.14
N CYS A 98 -12.32 3.23 -0.75
CA CYS A 98 -13.10 4.08 -1.66
C CYS A 98 -12.27 4.48 -2.88
N TYR A 99 -11.02 4.89 -2.68
CA TYR A 99 -10.11 5.23 -3.76
C TYR A 99 -9.79 4.03 -4.65
N ALA A 100 -9.60 2.83 -4.08
CA ALA A 100 -9.36 1.60 -4.83
C ALA A 100 -10.55 1.24 -5.74
N VAL A 101 -11.78 1.40 -5.24
CA VAL A 101 -12.98 1.20 -6.05
C VAL A 101 -13.07 2.22 -7.19
N LEU A 102 -12.79 3.50 -6.91
CA LEU A 102 -12.78 4.55 -7.94
C LEU A 102 -11.68 4.31 -8.99
N ASP A 103 -10.49 3.84 -8.57
CA ASP A 103 -9.42 3.45 -9.48
C ASP A 103 -9.86 2.32 -10.41
N GLU A 104 -10.54 1.30 -9.88
CA GLU A 104 -11.05 0.17 -10.65
C GLU A 104 -12.17 0.57 -11.61
N VAL A 105 -13.09 1.44 -11.15
CA VAL A 105 -14.12 2.05 -12.04
C VAL A 105 -13.46 2.83 -13.16
N HIS A 106 -12.44 3.64 -12.88
CA HIS A 106 -11.68 4.35 -13.91
C HIS A 106 -11.05 3.37 -14.91
N GLN A 107 -10.43 2.29 -14.42
CA GLN A 107 -9.81 1.26 -15.26
C GLN A 107 -10.83 0.56 -16.20
N ALA A 108 -12.10 0.43 -15.80
CA ALA A 108 -13.16 -0.12 -16.65
C ALA A 108 -13.39 0.70 -17.94
N PHE A 109 -13.06 1.98 -17.92
CA PHE A 109 -13.18 2.89 -19.08
C PHE A 109 -11.87 3.03 -19.88
N VAL A 110 -10.76 2.43 -19.40
CA VAL A 110 -9.47 2.52 -20.08
C VAL A 110 -9.28 1.34 -21.03
N PRO A 111 -9.02 1.58 -22.35
CA PRO A 111 -8.77 0.51 -23.31
C PRO A 111 -7.65 -0.43 -22.84
N GLN A 112 -7.79 -1.72 -23.13
CA GLN A 112 -6.81 -2.78 -22.78
C GLN A 112 -6.57 -2.98 -21.26
N ARG A 113 -7.45 -2.41 -20.42
CA ARG A 113 -7.53 -2.71 -18.98
C ARG A 113 -8.73 -3.61 -18.71
N SER A 114 -8.52 -4.60 -17.84
CA SER A 114 -9.62 -5.42 -17.30
C SER A 114 -9.88 -4.98 -15.87
N ALA A 115 -11.00 -4.31 -15.64
CA ALA A 115 -11.46 -4.02 -14.30
C ALA A 115 -11.85 -5.33 -13.59
N SER A 116 -11.44 -5.49 -12.35
CA SER A 116 -11.75 -6.67 -11.56
C SER A 116 -12.04 -6.30 -10.10
N PRO A 117 -13.23 -6.61 -9.57
CA PRO A 117 -13.52 -6.38 -8.15
C PRO A 117 -12.49 -7.01 -7.21
N TYR A 118 -11.85 -8.11 -7.64
CA TYR A 118 -10.78 -8.75 -6.88
C TYR A 118 -9.55 -7.85 -6.72
N ASP A 119 -9.28 -6.94 -7.66
CA ASP A 119 -8.17 -6.01 -7.56
C ASP A 119 -8.44 -4.94 -6.50
N SER A 120 -9.66 -4.40 -6.40
CA SER A 120 -10.05 -3.52 -5.29
C SER A 120 -9.97 -4.22 -3.94
N MET A 121 -10.31 -5.52 -3.86
CA MET A 121 -10.17 -6.30 -2.62
C MET A 121 -8.69 -6.49 -2.24
N LEU A 122 -7.83 -6.80 -3.20
CA LEU A 122 -6.39 -6.94 -2.99
C LEU A 122 -5.76 -5.61 -2.54
N ASP A 123 -6.14 -4.52 -3.18
CA ASP A 123 -5.71 -3.17 -2.89
C ASP A 123 -6.13 -2.75 -1.46
N THR A 124 -7.39 -3.04 -1.08
CA THR A 124 -7.89 -2.86 0.29
C THR A 124 -7.15 -3.76 1.28
N GLY A 125 -6.83 -4.99 0.90
CA GLY A 125 -6.01 -5.91 1.69
C GLY A 125 -4.63 -5.32 1.99
N GLY A 126 -3.98 -4.71 1.00
CA GLY A 126 -2.73 -3.97 1.18
C GLY A 126 -2.86 -2.84 2.19
N ALA A 127 -3.97 -2.09 2.14
CA ALA A 127 -4.24 -1.04 3.11
C ALA A 127 -4.43 -1.59 4.54
N MET A 128 -5.13 -2.69 4.71
CA MET A 128 -5.33 -3.33 6.02
C MET A 128 -4.00 -3.81 6.61
N VAL A 129 -3.15 -4.47 5.81
CA VAL A 129 -1.83 -4.92 6.26
C VAL A 129 -0.94 -3.74 6.64
N ALA A 130 -1.01 -2.61 5.93
CA ALA A 130 -0.32 -1.39 6.31
C ALA A 130 -0.75 -0.87 7.69
N GLN A 131 -2.06 -0.91 8.01
CA GLN A 131 -2.55 -0.50 9.33
C GLN A 131 -2.12 -1.46 10.44
N LEU A 132 -2.10 -2.77 10.17
CA LEU A 132 -1.57 -3.77 11.10
C LEU A 132 -0.07 -3.55 11.36
N ALA A 133 0.72 -3.27 10.33
CA ALA A 133 2.14 -2.95 10.45
C ALA A 133 2.37 -1.67 11.28
N ALA A 134 1.57 -0.63 11.04
CA ALA A 134 1.63 0.62 11.82
C ALA A 134 1.27 0.40 13.29
N TRP A 135 0.24 -0.40 13.57
CA TRP A 135 -0.14 -0.77 14.94
C TRP A 135 0.96 -1.57 15.63
N ALA A 136 1.50 -2.62 14.97
CA ALA A 136 2.55 -3.46 15.51
C ALA A 136 3.82 -2.64 15.82
N SER A 137 4.22 -1.76 14.92
CA SER A 137 5.34 -0.84 15.11
C SER A 137 5.11 0.07 16.33
N HIS A 138 3.92 0.64 16.47
CA HIS A 138 3.58 1.46 17.64
C HIS A 138 3.68 0.66 18.94
N ARG A 139 3.09 -0.53 18.99
CA ARG A 139 3.15 -1.43 20.17
C ARG A 139 4.59 -1.79 20.53
N TRP A 140 5.40 -2.13 19.55
CA TRP A 140 6.82 -2.46 19.75
C TRP A 140 7.60 -1.30 20.39
N HIS A 141 7.41 -0.09 19.88
CA HIS A 141 8.09 1.10 20.43
C HIS A 141 7.64 1.41 21.85
N THR A 142 6.35 1.32 22.16
CA THR A 142 5.85 1.57 23.53
C THR A 142 6.36 0.56 24.54
N HIS A 143 6.47 -0.71 24.17
CA HIS A 143 7.04 -1.74 25.05
C HIS A 143 8.53 -1.51 25.33
N ARG A 144 9.32 -1.12 24.33
CA ARG A 144 10.74 -0.85 24.50
C ARG A 144 11.00 0.36 25.41
N THR A 145 10.24 1.43 25.28
CA THR A 145 10.38 2.61 26.14
C THR A 145 9.99 2.32 27.58
N ALA A 146 8.95 1.51 27.82
CA ALA A 146 8.54 1.10 29.15
C ALA A 146 9.58 0.21 29.87
N GLN A 147 10.38 -0.57 29.12
CA GLN A 147 11.44 -1.40 29.68
C GLN A 147 12.75 -0.62 29.94
N ALA A 148 12.94 0.52 29.28
CA ALA A 148 14.13 1.36 29.42
C ALA A 148 14.02 2.35 30.60
N GLU A 149 12.84 2.53 31.20
CA GLU A 149 12.67 3.37 32.38
C GLU A 149 13.28 2.69 33.63
N PRO A 150 14.24 3.33 34.35
CA PRO A 150 14.81 2.77 35.56
C PRO A 150 13.72 2.54 36.61
N ARG A 151 13.67 1.35 37.23
CA ARG A 151 12.76 1.13 38.37
C ARG A 151 13.01 2.18 39.45
N PRO A 152 11.96 2.82 39.97
CA PRO A 152 12.13 3.73 41.12
C PRO A 152 12.84 2.99 42.23
N GLN A 153 13.94 3.55 42.71
CA GLN A 153 14.64 3.05 43.87
C GLN A 153 13.69 3.11 45.07
N PRO A 154 13.55 2.03 45.88
CA PRO A 154 12.76 2.14 47.09
C PRO A 154 13.42 3.21 47.98
N SER A 155 12.65 4.24 48.33
CA SER A 155 13.08 5.24 49.31
C SER A 155 13.42 4.53 50.61
N GLY A 156 14.71 4.45 50.91
CA GLY A 156 15.21 3.88 52.18
C GLY A 156 14.60 4.71 53.32
N SER A 157 13.85 4.02 54.15
CA SER A 157 13.40 4.50 55.48
C SER A 157 14.53 4.42 56.47
#